data_3789d4c480b7c1299007042866b3b82e
#
_entry.id   3789d4c480b7c1299007042866b3b82e
#
_cell.length_a   1.000
_cell.length_b   1.000
_cell.length_c   1.000
_cell.angle_alpha   90.00
_cell.angle_beta   90.00
_cell.angle_gamma   90.00
#
_symmetry.space_group_name_H-M   'P 1'
#
loop_
_entity.id
_entity.type
_entity.pdbx_description
1 polymer ?
#
loop_
_entity_poly.entity_id
_entity_poly.type
_entity_poly.pdbx_seq_one_letter_code
_entity_poly.pdbx_strand_id
1 'polypeptide(L)'
;ARGPETLSSLHMVFQNPFDTLNPSQSVGSQIVRALEKFGIGSTDADRENRMLELLDLVKLPRDFAKRMPRQLSGGQKQRIGIARAFAGNPAVVVADEPVSALDVSVQAAVSQLLMDIQNEHQTTLLFISHDLSIVRYLSDRVVVMYLGHVVEQGSTEQVFSPPYHPYTEALLSA
;
A
#
# COMPACT_ATOMS: atom_id res chain seq x y z
N ALA A 1 -11.75 8.14 22.07
CA ALA A 1 -11.88 6.93 21.25
C ALA A 1 -12.13 7.38 19.82
N ARG A 2 -11.41 6.83 18.83
CA ARG A 2 -11.62 7.14 17.40
C ARG A 2 -12.92 6.49 16.95
N GLY A 3 -13.83 7.26 16.35
CA GLY A 3 -15.08 6.73 15.81
C GLY A 3 -14.84 5.81 14.59
N PRO A 4 -15.84 4.99 14.18
CA PRO A 4 -15.73 4.09 13.02
C PRO A 4 -15.29 4.81 11.74
N GLU A 5 -15.76 6.03 11.50
CA GLU A 5 -15.39 6.87 10.35
C GLU A 5 -13.90 7.23 10.33
N THR A 6 -13.30 7.46 11.49
CA THR A 6 -11.85 7.74 11.59
C THR A 6 -11.01 6.47 11.39
N LEU A 7 -11.55 5.30 11.74
CA LEU A 7 -10.87 4.01 11.53
C LEU A 7 -10.88 3.58 10.06
N SER A 8 -11.89 3.97 9.29
CA SER A 8 -11.96 3.69 7.84
C SER A 8 -11.14 4.67 7.00
N SER A 9 -10.79 5.85 7.53
CA SER A 9 -10.11 6.90 6.77
C SER A 9 -8.59 6.76 6.66
N LEU A 10 -7.95 6.00 7.56
CA LEU A 10 -6.49 5.81 7.59
C LEU A 10 -6.16 4.32 7.63
N HIS A 11 -5.53 3.82 6.59
CA HIS A 11 -5.13 2.42 6.48
C HIS A 11 -3.63 2.28 6.26
N MET A 12 -3.11 1.06 6.45
CA MET A 12 -1.70 0.76 6.33
C MET A 12 -1.46 -0.47 5.46
N VAL A 13 -0.48 -0.37 4.57
CA VAL A 13 0.12 -1.48 3.83
C VAL A 13 1.49 -1.75 4.45
N PHE A 14 1.71 -2.97 4.92
CA PHE A 14 2.92 -3.36 5.65
C PHE A 14 4.01 -3.89 4.73
N GLN A 15 5.25 -3.80 5.21
CA GLN A 15 6.46 -4.25 4.55
C GLN A 15 6.43 -5.74 4.20
N ASN A 16 6.00 -6.59 5.15
CA ASN A 16 6.02 -8.05 4.96
C ASN A 16 4.62 -8.59 4.61
N PRO A 17 4.36 -8.92 3.33
CA PRO A 17 3.08 -9.47 2.92
C PRO A 17 2.82 -10.88 3.46
N PHE A 18 3.87 -11.58 3.93
CA PHE A 18 3.74 -12.94 4.47
C PHE A 18 3.07 -12.95 5.85
N ASP A 19 3.30 -11.92 6.67
CA ASP A 19 2.79 -11.83 8.04
C ASP A 19 1.39 -11.20 8.11
N THR A 20 0.93 -10.57 7.02
CA THR A 20 -0.35 -9.85 7.00
C THR A 20 -1.54 -10.73 6.62
N LEU A 21 -1.30 -11.89 6.01
CA LEU A 21 -2.35 -12.82 5.57
C LEU A 21 -2.44 -14.03 6.49
N ASN A 22 -3.66 -14.32 6.96
CA ASN A 22 -3.93 -15.53 7.74
C ASN A 22 -3.82 -16.77 6.83
N PRO A 23 -2.85 -17.71 7.09
CA PRO A 23 -2.64 -18.86 6.23
C PRO A 23 -3.82 -19.87 6.21
N SER A 24 -4.71 -19.79 7.20
CA SER A 24 -5.86 -20.70 7.35
C SER A 24 -7.16 -20.18 6.72
N GLN A 25 -7.12 -19.02 6.08
CA GLN A 25 -8.31 -18.40 5.44
C GLN A 25 -8.04 -18.11 3.98
N SER A 26 -9.08 -18.27 3.12
CA SER A 26 -8.98 -17.91 1.72
C SER A 26 -8.80 -16.40 1.54
N VAL A 27 -8.25 -16.00 0.40
CA VAL A 27 -8.06 -14.58 0.03
C VAL A 27 -9.40 -13.82 0.12
N GLY A 28 -10.46 -14.37 -0.50
CA GLY A 28 -11.78 -13.72 -0.50
C GLY A 28 -12.34 -13.51 0.90
N SER A 29 -12.24 -14.52 1.78
CA SER A 29 -12.72 -14.38 3.16
C SER A 29 -11.99 -13.32 3.95
N GLN A 30 -10.69 -13.11 3.68
CA GLN A 30 -9.91 -12.07 4.34
C GLN A 30 -10.25 -10.66 3.86
N ILE A 31 -10.60 -10.50 2.57
CA ILE A 31 -11.07 -9.22 2.03
C ILE A 31 -12.47 -8.92 2.55
N VAL A 32 -13.40 -9.91 2.52
CA VAL A 32 -14.76 -9.75 3.05
C VAL A 32 -14.72 -9.35 4.53
N ARG A 33 -13.88 -9.98 5.33
CA ARG A 33 -13.71 -9.60 6.74
C ARG A 33 -13.22 -8.15 6.92
N ALA A 34 -12.39 -7.64 6.01
CA ALA A 34 -12.01 -6.23 6.04
C ALA A 34 -13.21 -5.33 5.71
N LEU A 35 -14.02 -5.68 4.71
CA LEU A 35 -15.25 -4.95 4.37
C LEU A 35 -16.23 -4.91 5.56
N GLU A 36 -16.45 -6.05 6.23
CA GLU A 36 -17.29 -6.13 7.44
C GLU A 36 -16.79 -5.21 8.56
N LYS A 37 -15.48 -5.22 8.81
CA LYS A 37 -14.84 -4.38 9.83
C LYS A 37 -15.08 -2.89 9.57
N PHE A 38 -15.13 -2.49 8.31
CA PHE A 38 -15.34 -1.09 7.91
C PHE A 38 -16.81 -0.76 7.64
N GLY A 39 -17.73 -1.72 7.82
CA GLY A 39 -19.16 -1.52 7.58
C GLY A 39 -19.53 -1.35 6.11
N ILE A 40 -18.70 -1.87 5.19
CA ILE A 40 -18.94 -1.79 3.75
C ILE A 40 -19.76 -2.99 3.29
N GLY A 41 -20.85 -2.70 2.55
CA GLY A 41 -21.80 -3.70 2.05
C GLY A 41 -22.86 -4.09 3.09
N SER A 42 -24.13 -3.95 2.71
CA SER A 42 -25.27 -4.23 3.58
C SER A 42 -25.62 -5.71 3.64
N THR A 43 -25.31 -6.45 2.60
CA THR A 43 -25.57 -7.87 2.45
C THR A 43 -24.30 -8.66 2.14
N ASP A 44 -24.34 -9.97 2.29
CA ASP A 44 -23.21 -10.84 1.91
C ASP A 44 -22.93 -10.77 0.40
N ALA A 45 -23.99 -10.65 -0.42
CA ALA A 45 -23.85 -10.46 -1.86
C ALA A 45 -23.15 -9.14 -2.22
N ASP A 46 -23.47 -8.04 -1.51
CA ASP A 46 -22.79 -6.74 -1.71
C ASP A 46 -21.28 -6.86 -1.38
N ARG A 47 -20.96 -7.53 -0.27
CA ARG A 47 -19.56 -7.75 0.14
C ARG A 47 -18.81 -8.65 -0.84
N GLU A 48 -19.46 -9.69 -1.36
CA GLU A 48 -18.86 -10.57 -2.36
C GLU A 48 -18.57 -9.80 -3.67
N ASN A 49 -19.51 -8.99 -4.15
CA ASN A 49 -19.29 -8.14 -5.32
C ASN A 49 -18.15 -7.15 -5.08
N ARG A 50 -18.14 -6.48 -3.93
CA ARG A 50 -17.07 -5.53 -3.59
C ARG A 50 -15.70 -6.20 -3.45
N MET A 51 -15.66 -7.41 -2.92
CA MET A 51 -14.42 -8.21 -2.86
C MET A 51 -13.90 -8.54 -4.26
N LEU A 52 -14.78 -8.87 -5.21
CA LEU A 52 -14.37 -9.10 -6.60
C LEU A 52 -13.86 -7.83 -7.28
N GLU A 53 -14.50 -6.67 -7.05
CA GLU A 53 -14.01 -5.37 -7.52
C GLU A 53 -12.62 -5.04 -6.96
N LEU A 54 -12.36 -5.34 -5.69
CA LEU A 54 -11.05 -5.14 -5.08
C LEU A 54 -9.97 -6.07 -5.66
N LEU A 55 -10.32 -7.29 -6.08
CA LEU A 55 -9.40 -8.15 -6.83
C LEU A 55 -9.08 -7.57 -8.21
N ASP A 56 -10.09 -7.06 -8.92
CA ASP A 56 -9.91 -6.40 -10.21
C ASP A 56 -9.02 -5.14 -10.05
N LEU A 57 -9.27 -4.33 -9.01
CA LEU A 57 -8.50 -3.13 -8.67
C LEU A 57 -6.99 -3.43 -8.55
N VAL A 58 -6.65 -4.54 -7.90
CA VAL A 58 -5.25 -4.96 -7.74
C VAL A 58 -4.74 -5.85 -8.88
N LYS A 59 -5.48 -5.90 -10.00
CA LYS A 59 -5.12 -6.65 -11.22
C LYS A 59 -4.86 -8.14 -10.94
N LEU A 60 -5.70 -8.75 -10.09
CA LEU A 60 -5.71 -10.18 -9.82
C LEU A 60 -7.00 -10.83 -10.35
N PRO A 61 -6.91 -12.03 -10.97
CA PRO A 61 -8.08 -12.78 -11.41
C PRO A 61 -9.05 -13.06 -10.25
N ARG A 62 -10.35 -13.03 -10.53
CA ARG A 62 -11.42 -13.22 -9.52
C ARG A 62 -11.38 -14.60 -8.86
N ASP A 63 -10.85 -15.63 -9.56
CA ASP A 63 -10.67 -16.98 -9.00
C ASP A 63 -9.69 -17.01 -7.81
N PHE A 64 -8.85 -15.96 -7.65
CA PHE A 64 -7.97 -15.79 -6.50
C PHE A 64 -8.75 -15.70 -5.17
N ALA A 65 -10.03 -15.31 -5.20
CA ALA A 65 -10.87 -15.32 -4.01
C ALA A 65 -10.86 -16.68 -3.28
N LYS A 66 -10.78 -17.79 -4.02
CA LYS A 66 -10.76 -19.15 -3.48
C LYS A 66 -9.39 -19.66 -3.08
N ARG A 67 -8.31 -18.96 -3.43
CA ARG A 67 -6.94 -19.39 -3.13
C ARG A 67 -6.59 -19.15 -1.68
N MET A 68 -5.70 -20.00 -1.17
CA MET A 68 -5.08 -19.84 0.14
C MET A 68 -3.77 -19.06 0.00
N PRO A 69 -3.33 -18.30 1.02
CA PRO A 69 -2.09 -17.52 0.97
C PRO A 69 -0.86 -18.31 0.55
N ARG A 70 -0.76 -19.59 0.92
CA ARG A 70 0.35 -20.48 0.52
C ARG A 70 0.45 -20.72 -1.00
N GLN A 71 -0.60 -20.44 -1.75
CA GLN A 71 -0.67 -20.61 -3.21
C GLN A 71 -0.30 -19.35 -3.98
N LEU A 72 0.10 -18.28 -3.26
CA LEU A 72 0.38 -16.97 -3.83
C LEU A 72 1.88 -16.67 -3.81
N SER A 73 2.38 -16.00 -4.86
CA SER A 73 3.71 -15.37 -4.85
C SER A 73 3.77 -14.18 -3.90
N GLY A 74 4.97 -13.68 -3.57
CA GLY A 74 5.15 -12.49 -2.73
C GLY A 74 4.41 -11.27 -3.27
N GLY A 75 4.55 -10.98 -4.56
CA GLY A 75 3.86 -9.86 -5.21
C GLY A 75 2.33 -10.01 -5.24
N GLN A 76 1.81 -11.24 -5.38
CA GLN A 76 0.38 -11.51 -5.28
C GLN A 76 -0.14 -11.28 -3.86
N LYS A 77 0.59 -11.71 -2.83
CA LYS A 77 0.25 -11.45 -1.43
C LYS A 77 0.25 -9.95 -1.13
N GLN A 78 1.24 -9.21 -1.65
CA GLN A 78 1.30 -7.77 -1.49
C GLN A 78 0.09 -7.08 -2.13
N ARG A 79 -0.30 -7.48 -3.33
CA ARG A 79 -1.52 -6.97 -3.98
C ARG A 79 -2.78 -7.24 -3.15
N ILE A 80 -2.91 -8.40 -2.50
CA ILE A 80 -4.02 -8.69 -1.58
C ILE A 80 -3.94 -7.79 -0.34
N GLY A 81 -2.75 -7.52 0.20
CA GLY A 81 -2.54 -6.54 1.27
C GLY A 81 -3.04 -5.14 0.89
N ILE A 82 -2.73 -4.70 -0.34
CA ILE A 82 -3.23 -3.44 -0.92
C ILE A 82 -4.76 -3.47 -1.05
N ALA A 83 -5.35 -4.53 -1.63
CA ALA A 83 -6.81 -4.67 -1.75
C ALA A 83 -7.51 -4.51 -0.39
N ARG A 84 -6.96 -5.12 0.66
CA ARG A 84 -7.50 -5.00 2.04
C ARG A 84 -7.36 -3.59 2.60
N ALA A 85 -6.26 -2.90 2.31
CA ALA A 85 -6.08 -1.51 2.73
C ALA A 85 -7.09 -0.57 2.05
N PHE A 86 -7.46 -0.84 0.81
CA PHE A 86 -8.45 -0.05 0.07
C PHE A 86 -9.91 -0.50 0.27
N ALA A 87 -10.15 -1.56 1.04
CA ALA A 87 -11.50 -2.07 1.30
C ALA A 87 -12.44 -1.02 1.93
N GLY A 88 -11.91 -0.13 2.78
CA GLY A 88 -12.67 0.91 3.48
C GLY A 88 -12.75 2.25 2.73
N ASN A 89 -12.31 2.35 1.48
CA ASN A 89 -12.17 3.60 0.73
C ASN A 89 -11.43 4.69 1.55
N PRO A 90 -10.18 4.45 1.97
CA PRO A 90 -9.46 5.34 2.87
C PRO A 90 -9.11 6.68 2.21
N ALA A 91 -9.15 7.76 3.02
CA ALA A 91 -8.63 9.06 2.59
C ALA A 91 -7.09 9.08 2.57
N VAL A 92 -6.45 8.29 3.46
CA VAL A 92 -5.00 8.20 3.58
C VAL A 92 -4.56 6.75 3.69
N VAL A 93 -3.57 6.36 2.91
CA VAL A 93 -2.89 5.07 3.03
C VAL A 93 -1.42 5.29 3.37
N VAL A 94 -0.95 4.67 4.45
CA VAL A 94 0.47 4.59 4.79
C VAL A 94 1.02 3.29 4.22
N ALA A 95 1.97 3.38 3.31
CA ALA A 95 2.67 2.25 2.73
C ALA A 95 4.10 2.20 3.29
N ASP A 96 4.31 1.30 4.25
CA ASP A 96 5.60 1.13 4.94
C ASP A 96 6.42 0.06 4.23
N GLU A 97 7.44 0.49 3.50
CA GLU A 97 8.32 -0.35 2.67
C GLU A 97 7.56 -1.42 1.84
N PRO A 98 6.49 -1.07 1.13
CA PRO A 98 5.53 -2.05 0.60
C PRO A 98 6.11 -2.95 -0.50
N VAL A 99 7.32 -2.68 -0.97
CA VAL A 99 7.96 -3.41 -2.08
C VAL A 99 9.35 -3.96 -1.72
N SER A 100 9.92 -3.63 -0.57
CA SER A 100 11.31 -3.98 -0.20
C SER A 100 11.60 -5.49 -0.20
N ALA A 101 10.60 -6.33 0.09
CA ALA A 101 10.73 -7.79 0.12
C ALA A 101 10.45 -8.48 -1.24
N LEU A 102 10.32 -7.72 -2.33
CA LEU A 102 9.95 -8.22 -3.65
C LEU A 102 11.10 -8.11 -4.64
N ASP A 103 11.09 -8.94 -5.68
CA ASP A 103 12.03 -8.84 -6.80
C ASP A 103 11.83 -7.52 -7.57
N VAL A 104 12.90 -6.96 -8.15
CA VAL A 104 12.91 -5.64 -8.82
C VAL A 104 11.79 -5.47 -9.84
N SER A 105 11.52 -6.48 -10.67
CA SER A 105 10.44 -6.42 -11.66
C SER A 105 9.04 -6.36 -11.02
N VAL A 106 8.88 -7.04 -9.88
CA VAL A 106 7.63 -7.06 -9.12
C VAL A 106 7.46 -5.75 -8.34
N GLN A 107 8.55 -5.19 -7.81
CA GLN A 107 8.55 -3.86 -7.17
C GLN A 107 7.99 -2.79 -8.10
N ALA A 108 8.49 -2.70 -9.33
CA ALA A 108 8.01 -1.73 -10.32
C ALA A 108 6.50 -1.90 -10.60
N ALA A 109 6.04 -3.15 -10.76
CA ALA A 109 4.63 -3.44 -11.04
C ALA A 109 3.70 -3.13 -9.86
N VAL A 110 4.15 -3.33 -8.61
CA VAL A 110 3.37 -3.00 -7.41
C VAL A 110 3.40 -1.49 -7.13
N SER A 111 4.53 -0.83 -7.37
CA SER A 111 4.64 0.63 -7.27
C SER A 111 3.71 1.33 -8.26
N GLN A 112 3.71 0.91 -9.53
CA GLN A 112 2.80 1.43 -10.53
C GLN A 112 1.33 1.19 -10.16
N LEU A 113 1.01 0.01 -9.62
CA LEU A 113 -0.34 -0.30 -9.15
C LEU A 113 -0.79 0.68 -8.05
N LEU A 114 0.08 0.99 -7.08
CA LEU A 114 -0.24 1.95 -6.01
C LEU A 114 -0.52 3.36 -6.57
N MET A 115 0.25 3.81 -7.56
CA MET A 115 -0.01 5.08 -8.24
C MET A 115 -1.33 5.07 -9.00
N ASP A 116 -1.62 4.01 -9.76
CA ASP A 116 -2.86 3.88 -10.52
C ASP A 116 -4.07 4.00 -9.55
N ILE A 117 -4.03 3.27 -8.44
CA ILE A 117 -5.09 3.28 -7.42
C ILE A 117 -5.18 4.65 -6.73
N GLN A 118 -4.06 5.25 -6.37
CA GLN A 118 -4.00 6.57 -5.74
C GLN A 118 -4.65 7.63 -6.63
N ASN A 119 -4.34 7.63 -7.94
CA ASN A 119 -4.93 8.55 -8.91
C ASN A 119 -6.43 8.30 -9.10
N GLU A 120 -6.87 7.03 -9.20
CA GLU A 120 -8.28 6.67 -9.41
C GLU A 120 -9.15 7.03 -8.20
N HIS A 121 -8.68 6.73 -6.99
CA HIS A 121 -9.43 6.96 -5.76
C HIS A 121 -9.15 8.30 -5.09
N GLN A 122 -8.23 9.12 -5.63
CA GLN A 122 -7.82 10.42 -5.04
C GLN A 122 -7.38 10.27 -3.57
N THR A 123 -6.79 9.14 -3.24
CA THR A 123 -6.31 8.82 -1.88
C THR A 123 -4.95 9.48 -1.66
N THR A 124 -4.71 10.05 -0.49
CA THR A 124 -3.36 10.49 -0.10
C THR A 124 -2.50 9.27 0.24
N LEU A 125 -1.36 9.12 -0.42
CA LEU A 125 -0.40 8.05 -0.16
C LEU A 125 0.81 8.59 0.62
N LEU A 126 1.03 8.09 1.83
CA LEU A 126 2.28 8.28 2.57
C LEU A 126 3.17 7.06 2.35
N PHE A 127 4.17 7.21 1.50
CA PHE A 127 5.07 6.12 1.09
C PHE A 127 6.37 6.20 1.88
N ILE A 128 6.73 5.15 2.61
CA ILE A 128 7.98 5.03 3.36
C ILE A 128 8.90 4.05 2.62
N SER A 129 10.10 4.47 2.30
CA SER A 129 11.09 3.64 1.61
C SER A 129 12.51 4.14 1.87
N HIS A 130 13.48 3.23 1.80
CA HIS A 130 14.89 3.55 1.73
C HIS A 130 15.41 3.61 0.27
N ASP A 131 14.60 3.21 -0.71
CA ASP A 131 14.93 3.29 -2.13
C ASP A 131 14.56 4.67 -2.69
N LEU A 132 15.57 5.50 -2.88
CA LEU A 132 15.39 6.87 -3.38
C LEU A 132 14.90 6.93 -4.82
N SER A 133 15.17 5.92 -5.64
CA SER A 133 14.69 5.86 -7.02
C SER A 133 13.17 5.71 -7.05
N ILE A 134 12.64 4.84 -6.20
CA ILE A 134 11.19 4.65 -6.04
C ILE A 134 10.56 5.91 -5.44
N VAL A 135 11.15 6.50 -4.40
CA VAL A 135 10.66 7.75 -3.78
C VAL A 135 10.59 8.87 -4.82
N ARG A 136 11.64 9.07 -5.61
CA ARG A 136 11.68 10.09 -6.67
C ARG A 136 10.60 9.87 -7.73
N TYR A 137 10.29 8.62 -8.04
CA TYR A 137 9.30 8.26 -9.05
C TYR A 137 7.86 8.45 -8.58
N LEU A 138 7.58 8.13 -7.29
CA LEU A 138 6.22 8.08 -6.77
C LEU A 138 5.75 9.37 -6.09
N SER A 139 6.69 10.20 -5.58
CA SER A 139 6.34 11.22 -4.58
C SER A 139 6.31 12.62 -5.18
N ASP A 140 5.30 13.42 -4.82
CA ASP A 140 5.24 14.86 -5.09
C ASP A 140 6.08 15.64 -4.06
N ARG A 141 6.10 15.15 -2.81
CA ARG A 141 6.82 15.74 -1.68
C ARG A 141 7.60 14.68 -0.93
N VAL A 142 8.76 15.05 -0.44
CA VAL A 142 9.66 14.17 0.30
C VAL A 142 9.96 14.75 1.66
N VAL A 143 10.02 13.87 2.66
CA VAL A 143 10.48 14.16 4.02
C VAL A 143 11.63 13.20 4.34
N VAL A 144 12.82 13.74 4.57
CA VAL A 144 14.00 12.96 4.94
C VAL A 144 14.12 12.94 6.46
N MET A 145 14.21 11.72 7.03
CA MET A 145 14.35 11.52 8.47
C MET A 145 15.69 10.87 8.81
N TYR A 146 16.33 11.37 9.87
CA TYR A 146 17.55 10.80 10.42
C TYR A 146 17.47 10.75 11.94
N LEU A 147 17.72 9.59 12.53
CA LEU A 147 17.66 9.35 13.98
C LEU A 147 16.38 9.90 14.66
N GLY A 148 15.23 9.71 14.00
CA GLY A 148 13.93 10.15 14.51
C GLY A 148 13.59 11.63 14.31
N HIS A 149 14.48 12.39 13.67
CA HIS A 149 14.28 13.81 13.36
C HIS A 149 14.06 14.03 11.87
N VAL A 150 13.18 14.96 11.52
CA VAL A 150 13.07 15.47 10.15
C VAL A 150 14.27 16.39 9.92
N VAL A 151 15.10 16.04 8.93
CA VAL A 151 16.33 16.80 8.61
C VAL A 151 16.18 17.61 7.32
N GLU A 152 15.29 17.19 6.42
CA GLU A 152 14.98 17.90 5.19
C GLU A 152 13.55 17.61 4.74
N GLN A 153 12.89 18.57 4.08
CA GLN A 153 11.59 18.38 3.46
C GLN A 153 11.37 19.37 2.32
N GLY A 154 10.69 18.93 1.27
CA GLY A 154 10.41 19.78 0.11
C GLY A 154 9.59 19.06 -0.95
N SER A 155 9.44 19.70 -2.14
CA SER A 155 9.03 18.97 -3.33
C SER A 155 10.11 17.96 -3.71
N THR A 156 9.73 16.92 -4.46
CA THR A 156 10.69 15.93 -4.94
C THR A 156 11.83 16.61 -5.72
N GLU A 157 11.51 17.58 -6.57
CA GLU A 157 12.52 18.33 -7.32
C GLU A 157 13.50 19.09 -6.39
N GLN A 158 13.01 19.72 -5.32
CA GLN A 158 13.83 20.46 -4.38
C GLN A 158 14.79 19.54 -3.61
N VAL A 159 14.32 18.40 -3.12
CA VAL A 159 15.13 17.47 -2.31
C VAL A 159 16.14 16.72 -3.16
N PHE A 160 15.84 16.45 -4.42
CA PHE A 160 16.73 15.71 -5.31
C PHE A 160 17.64 16.59 -6.19
N SER A 161 17.61 17.95 -6.07
CA SER A 161 18.43 18.81 -6.92
C SER A 161 18.55 20.23 -6.37
N PRO A 162 19.71 20.63 -5.87
CA PRO A 162 20.71 19.85 -5.13
C PRO A 162 20.22 19.52 -3.70
N PRO A 163 20.75 18.52 -3.02
CA PRO A 163 20.41 18.25 -1.62
C PRO A 163 20.96 19.35 -0.70
N TYR A 164 20.18 19.76 0.28
CA TYR A 164 20.57 20.78 1.23
C TYR A 164 21.13 20.20 2.52
N HIS A 165 20.70 19.00 2.92
CA HIS A 165 21.20 18.36 4.13
C HIS A 165 22.30 17.33 3.80
N PRO A 166 23.44 17.29 4.54
CA PRO A 166 24.53 16.35 4.27
C PRO A 166 24.11 14.87 4.28
N TYR A 167 23.13 14.52 5.09
CA TYR A 167 22.58 13.15 5.12
C TYR A 167 21.84 12.81 3.82
N THR A 168 21.06 13.74 3.28
CA THR A 168 20.40 13.55 1.98
C THR A 168 21.41 13.40 0.85
N GLU A 169 22.47 14.20 0.87
CA GLU A 169 23.59 14.10 -0.09
C GLU A 169 24.26 12.71 0.00
N ALA A 170 24.53 12.24 1.21
CA ALA A 170 25.10 10.91 1.42
C ALA A 170 24.18 9.79 0.91
N LEU A 171 22.87 9.90 1.13
CA LEU A 171 21.89 8.94 0.62
C LEU A 171 21.80 8.91 -0.91
N LEU A 172 21.92 10.08 -1.57
CA LEU A 172 21.88 10.18 -3.03
C LEU A 172 23.17 9.72 -3.71
N SER A 173 24.26 9.65 -2.94
CA SER A 173 25.59 9.26 -3.42
C SER A 173 25.90 7.78 -3.20
N ALA A 174 25.05 7.06 -2.46
CA ALA A 174 25.21 5.65 -2.11
C ALA A 174 24.63 4.72 -3.18
#